data_9b930116ccf202edd5cb183cd30bd6f0
#
_entry.id   9b930116ccf202edd5cb183cd30bd6f0
#
_cell.length_a   1.000
_cell.length_b   1.000
_cell.length_c   1.000
_cell.angle_alpha   90.00
_cell.angle_beta   90.00
_cell.angle_gamma   90.00
#
_symmetry.space_group_name_H-M   'P 1'
#
loop_
_entity.id
_entity.type
_entity.pdbx_description
1 polymer ?
#
loop_
_entity_poly.entity_id
_entity_poly.type
_entity_poly.pdbx_seq_one_letter_code
_entity_poly.pdbx_strand_id
1 'polypeptide(L)'
;MNIRHISRFITLVSLSAVMAWGLASCASGGHSSSAGGEVTGVGGSSWSEPTPYGMVLVSRGSMKIGPSEADSLWNLRADSRGMSVDAFWMDETEVTNSKYKQFVFWVRDSIIRERLADPSFGGNEEFKIEEDRDGNPIKPYLNWNKPIPWRNPSEDEARAIESVYRINPITGVRELDPEQLNYRYEVYNHTEAAKRKNRLNPARREYNTDRPVPTEAPVISKDTAYINDDGEIIRETITRGLTGDYDFLNTYIVNVYPDTTAWINDFENAYNEPYTRLYFSNGGYNDYPVVGVSWEQANAFANWRTDFLRRSLGREGVYIEPYRLPT
;
A
#
# COMPACT_ATOMS: atom_id res chain seq x y z
N MET A 1 -54.08 -37.80 41.18
CA MET A 1 -53.81 -37.29 39.79
C MET A 1 -53.56 -38.49 38.91
N ASN A 2 -54.45 -38.75 37.92
CA ASN A 2 -54.57 -40.03 37.24
C ASN A 2 -53.45 -40.30 36.23
N ILE A 3 -52.75 -41.42 36.36
CA ILE A 3 -51.59 -41.83 35.48
C ILE A 3 -51.98 -41.84 33.99
N ARG A 4 -53.26 -41.97 33.64
CA ARG A 4 -53.72 -41.86 32.25
C ARG A 4 -53.59 -40.44 31.60
N HIS A 5 -53.59 -39.39 32.39
CA HIS A 5 -53.45 -38.06 31.89
C HIS A 5 -51.97 -37.72 31.64
N ILE A 6 -51.05 -38.28 32.41
CA ILE A 6 -49.61 -38.08 32.22
C ILE A 6 -49.10 -38.79 30.95
N SER A 7 -49.63 -40.01 30.71
CA SER A 7 -49.30 -40.77 29.49
C SER A 7 -49.75 -40.06 28.19
N ARG A 8 -50.88 -39.41 28.16
CA ARG A 8 -51.41 -38.66 27.00
C ARG A 8 -50.65 -37.35 26.81
N PHE A 9 -50.16 -36.73 27.88
CA PHE A 9 -49.32 -35.49 27.77
C PHE A 9 -47.93 -35.81 27.22
N ILE A 10 -47.32 -36.90 27.65
CA ILE A 10 -45.99 -37.33 27.17
C ILE A 10 -46.09 -37.76 25.69
N THR A 11 -47.15 -38.44 25.25
CA THR A 11 -47.30 -38.78 23.82
C THR A 11 -47.59 -37.56 22.93
N LEU A 12 -48.31 -36.56 23.41
CA LEU A 12 -48.55 -35.32 22.66
C LEU A 12 -47.27 -34.46 22.55
N VAL A 13 -46.46 -34.36 23.59
CA VAL A 13 -45.23 -33.64 23.60
C VAL A 13 -44.17 -34.34 22.72
N SER A 14 -44.11 -35.67 22.74
CA SER A 14 -43.21 -36.43 21.87
C SER A 14 -43.59 -36.34 20.39
N LEU A 15 -44.88 -36.29 20.07
CA LEU A 15 -45.37 -36.16 18.69
C LEU A 15 -45.11 -34.76 18.13
N SER A 16 -45.22 -33.70 18.97
CA SER A 16 -44.89 -32.33 18.58
C SER A 16 -43.40 -32.11 18.40
N ALA A 17 -42.55 -32.77 19.21
CA ALA A 17 -41.09 -32.70 19.06
C ALA A 17 -40.60 -33.38 17.76
N VAL A 18 -41.20 -34.49 17.37
CA VAL A 18 -40.88 -35.20 16.11
C VAL A 18 -41.34 -34.38 14.89
N MET A 19 -42.49 -33.69 14.96
CA MET A 19 -42.91 -32.78 13.89
C MET A 19 -42.01 -31.54 13.78
N ALA A 20 -41.53 -31.00 14.89
CA ALA A 20 -40.62 -29.85 14.86
C ALA A 20 -39.25 -30.20 14.25
N TRP A 21 -38.76 -31.42 14.47
CA TRP A 21 -37.54 -31.91 13.84
C TRP A 21 -37.68 -32.22 12.35
N GLY A 22 -38.87 -32.69 11.94
CA GLY A 22 -39.18 -32.90 10.51
C GLY A 22 -39.23 -31.62 9.69
N LEU A 23 -39.63 -30.49 10.29
CA LEU A 23 -39.66 -29.19 9.62
C LEU A 23 -38.31 -28.49 9.59
N ALA A 24 -37.40 -28.79 10.52
CA ALA A 24 -36.05 -28.25 10.52
C ALA A 24 -35.10 -28.89 9.47
N SER A 25 -35.48 -30.09 8.99
CA SER A 25 -34.68 -30.79 7.97
C SER A 25 -34.84 -30.22 6.54
N CYS A 26 -35.82 -29.34 6.31
CA CYS A 26 -35.98 -28.70 5.00
C CYS A 26 -35.31 -27.33 4.87
N ALA A 27 -34.63 -26.87 5.94
CA ALA A 27 -33.92 -25.60 5.93
C ALA A 27 -32.39 -25.72 5.73
N SER A 28 -31.86 -26.95 5.56
CA SER A 28 -30.51 -27.12 5.02
C SER A 28 -30.58 -26.77 3.53
N GLY A 29 -30.17 -25.55 3.18
CA GLY A 29 -30.15 -25.04 1.83
C GLY A 29 -29.49 -25.99 0.87
N GLY A 30 -30.26 -26.94 0.37
CA GLY A 30 -29.91 -27.66 -0.83
C GLY A 30 -29.81 -26.63 -1.92
N HIS A 31 -28.66 -26.55 -2.55
CA HIS A 31 -28.48 -25.86 -3.81
C HIS A 31 -29.54 -26.40 -4.76
N SER A 32 -30.63 -25.66 -4.89
CA SER A 32 -31.67 -26.07 -5.82
C SER A 32 -31.11 -25.93 -7.22
N SER A 33 -30.78 -27.05 -7.81
CA SER A 33 -30.46 -27.18 -9.23
C SER A 33 -31.66 -26.84 -10.15
N SER A 34 -32.67 -26.14 -9.61
CA SER A 34 -33.92 -25.83 -10.32
C SER A 34 -33.95 -24.43 -10.95
N ALA A 35 -32.80 -23.87 -11.31
CA ALA A 35 -32.77 -22.63 -12.04
C ALA A 35 -32.99 -22.79 -13.57
N GLY A 36 -33.78 -23.78 -13.98
CA GLY A 36 -34.17 -23.95 -15.39
C GLY A 36 -32.99 -24.18 -16.36
N GLY A 37 -31.89 -24.76 -15.88
CA GLY A 37 -30.70 -25.01 -16.69
C GLY A 37 -29.68 -23.86 -16.71
N GLU A 38 -29.90 -22.78 -15.97
CA GLU A 38 -28.97 -21.70 -15.86
C GLU A 38 -27.92 -21.91 -14.74
N VAL A 39 -26.71 -21.44 -14.97
CA VAL A 39 -25.65 -21.48 -13.97
C VAL A 39 -25.90 -20.38 -12.95
N THR A 40 -26.34 -20.78 -11.76
CA THR A 40 -26.45 -19.86 -10.62
C THR A 40 -25.13 -19.80 -9.88
N GLY A 41 -24.73 -18.61 -9.44
CA GLY A 41 -23.51 -18.44 -8.65
C GLY A 41 -23.54 -19.20 -7.35
N VAL A 42 -22.39 -19.48 -6.77
CA VAL A 42 -22.26 -20.08 -5.45
C VAL A 42 -22.78 -19.08 -4.40
N GLY A 43 -23.72 -19.53 -3.55
CA GLY A 43 -24.22 -18.70 -2.45
C GLY A 43 -23.09 -18.33 -1.49
N GLY A 44 -22.95 -17.06 -1.21
CA GLY A 44 -21.93 -16.51 -0.29
C GLY A 44 -22.19 -15.03 -0.05
N SER A 45 -21.55 -14.45 0.94
CA SER A 45 -21.57 -13.00 1.11
C SER A 45 -20.88 -12.34 -0.07
N SER A 46 -21.57 -11.47 -0.78
CA SER A 46 -20.93 -10.62 -1.80
C SER A 46 -19.93 -9.70 -1.12
N TRP A 47 -18.67 -9.82 -1.50
CA TRP A 47 -17.67 -8.85 -1.09
C TRP A 47 -17.82 -7.61 -1.98
N SER A 48 -17.83 -6.44 -1.36
CA SER A 48 -17.74 -5.17 -2.06
C SER A 48 -16.46 -4.47 -1.59
N GLU A 49 -15.72 -3.92 -2.52
CA GLU A 49 -14.55 -3.09 -2.19
C GLU A 49 -14.99 -1.90 -1.34
N PRO A 50 -14.35 -1.66 -0.18
CA PRO A 50 -14.67 -0.47 0.61
C PRO A 50 -14.27 0.78 -0.18
N THR A 51 -15.17 1.78 -0.20
CA THR A 51 -14.89 3.07 -0.83
C THR A 51 -13.65 3.70 -0.21
N PRO A 52 -12.58 3.96 -0.97
CA PRO A 52 -11.38 4.57 -0.42
C PRO A 52 -11.68 6.00 0.04
N TYR A 53 -11.15 6.37 1.20
CA TYR A 53 -11.40 7.70 1.77
C TYR A 53 -10.89 8.83 0.87
N GLY A 54 -11.79 9.79 0.56
CA GLY A 54 -11.49 10.95 -0.27
C GLY A 54 -11.35 10.65 -1.76
N MET A 55 -11.84 9.49 -2.21
CA MET A 55 -11.89 9.12 -3.62
C MET A 55 -13.32 9.06 -4.14
N VAL A 56 -13.47 9.33 -5.42
CA VAL A 56 -14.72 9.18 -6.18
C VAL A 56 -14.57 8.08 -7.22
N LEU A 57 -15.64 7.34 -7.46
CA LEU A 57 -15.69 6.33 -8.50
C LEU A 57 -15.90 7.00 -9.85
N VAL A 58 -14.92 6.91 -10.72
CA VAL A 58 -15.05 7.27 -12.14
C VAL A 58 -15.59 6.05 -12.88
N SER A 59 -16.81 6.18 -13.41
CA SER A 59 -17.48 5.11 -14.12
C SER A 59 -16.76 4.77 -15.43
N ARG A 60 -16.88 3.52 -15.84
CA ARG A 60 -16.40 3.07 -17.15
C ARG A 60 -16.96 3.95 -18.29
N GLY A 61 -16.09 4.34 -19.20
CA GLY A 61 -16.47 5.16 -20.34
C GLY A 61 -15.55 5.00 -21.54
N SER A 62 -15.90 5.66 -22.62
CA SER A 62 -15.05 5.81 -23.80
C SER A 62 -14.92 7.26 -24.19
N MET A 63 -13.74 7.64 -24.64
CA MET A 63 -13.43 9.00 -25.07
C MET A 63 -12.58 8.97 -26.35
N LYS A 64 -12.61 10.06 -27.10
CA LYS A 64 -11.65 10.29 -28.19
C LYS A 64 -10.50 11.13 -27.66
N ILE A 65 -9.28 10.68 -27.88
CA ILE A 65 -8.05 11.40 -27.56
C ILE A 65 -7.39 11.80 -28.87
N GLY A 66 -6.91 13.03 -28.94
CA GLY A 66 -6.24 13.60 -30.08
C GLY A 66 -6.76 14.98 -30.44
N PRO A 67 -6.17 15.67 -31.41
CA PRO A 67 -6.58 17.00 -31.81
C PRO A 67 -8.03 16.99 -32.27
N SER A 68 -8.80 17.99 -31.88
CA SER A 68 -10.13 18.27 -32.38
C SER A 68 -10.04 19.06 -33.69
N GLU A 69 -11.14 19.08 -34.48
CA GLU A 69 -11.24 19.93 -35.68
C GLU A 69 -11.04 21.42 -35.35
N ALA A 70 -11.29 21.82 -34.11
CA ALA A 70 -11.07 23.19 -33.63
C ALA A 70 -9.58 23.53 -33.36
N ASP A 71 -8.72 22.51 -33.23
CA ASP A 71 -7.27 22.69 -32.99
C ASP A 71 -6.46 22.86 -34.28
N SER A 72 -7.10 23.20 -35.39
CA SER A 72 -6.47 23.36 -36.69
C SER A 72 -5.33 24.41 -36.74
N LEU A 73 -5.27 25.29 -35.75
CA LEU A 73 -4.21 26.30 -35.61
C LEU A 73 -2.83 25.70 -35.33
N TRP A 74 -2.74 24.47 -34.79
CA TRP A 74 -1.48 23.84 -34.41
C TRP A 74 -0.92 22.87 -35.45
N ASN A 75 -1.62 22.68 -36.55
CA ASN A 75 -1.21 21.80 -37.68
C ASN A 75 -0.75 20.39 -37.23
N LEU A 76 -1.31 19.89 -36.13
CA LEU A 76 -1.02 18.57 -35.60
C LEU A 76 -1.71 17.52 -36.45
N ARG A 77 -0.94 16.79 -37.24
CA ARG A 77 -1.39 15.68 -38.11
C ARG A 77 -1.54 14.38 -37.33
N ALA A 78 -2.06 14.44 -36.13
CA ALA A 78 -2.29 13.24 -35.32
C ALA A 78 -3.75 12.80 -35.47
N ASP A 79 -3.97 11.52 -35.78
CA ASP A 79 -5.32 10.97 -35.84
C ASP A 79 -5.93 10.87 -34.44
N SER A 80 -7.20 11.23 -34.31
CA SER A 80 -7.94 11.01 -33.08
C SER A 80 -8.17 9.51 -32.86
N ARG A 81 -7.91 9.03 -31.64
CA ARG A 81 -8.10 7.62 -31.25
C ARG A 81 -9.23 7.49 -30.24
N GLY A 82 -10.12 6.52 -30.46
CA GLY A 82 -11.07 6.11 -29.44
C GLY A 82 -10.37 5.26 -28.37
N MET A 83 -10.51 5.64 -27.11
CA MET A 83 -10.05 4.86 -25.97
C MET A 83 -11.20 4.52 -25.04
N SER A 84 -11.23 3.28 -24.57
CA SER A 84 -12.13 2.85 -23.51
C SER A 84 -11.34 2.75 -22.20
N VAL A 85 -11.90 3.30 -21.14
CA VAL A 85 -11.31 3.30 -19.81
C VAL A 85 -12.25 2.54 -18.89
N ASP A 86 -11.74 1.57 -18.14
CA ASP A 86 -12.51 0.87 -17.13
C ASP A 86 -12.77 1.76 -15.91
N ALA A 87 -13.77 1.40 -15.09
CA ALA A 87 -14.05 2.13 -13.88
C ALA A 87 -12.86 2.10 -12.91
N PHE A 88 -12.58 3.22 -12.24
CA PHE A 88 -11.48 3.35 -11.29
C PHE A 88 -11.80 4.38 -10.20
N TRP A 89 -11.12 4.26 -9.07
CA TRP A 89 -11.17 5.24 -8.01
C TRP A 89 -10.13 6.33 -8.26
N MET A 90 -10.54 7.58 -8.09
CA MET A 90 -9.66 8.74 -8.23
C MET A 90 -9.83 9.67 -7.02
N ASP A 91 -8.74 10.27 -6.54
CA ASP A 91 -8.85 11.31 -5.51
C ASP A 91 -9.74 12.45 -6.03
N GLU A 92 -10.68 12.89 -5.20
CA GLU A 92 -11.62 13.98 -5.54
C GLU A 92 -10.90 15.34 -5.65
N THR A 93 -9.82 15.48 -4.90
CA THR A 93 -9.00 16.69 -4.87
C THR A 93 -7.53 16.31 -4.98
N GLU A 94 -6.70 17.28 -5.31
CA GLU A 94 -5.25 17.15 -5.19
C GLU A 94 -4.86 16.71 -3.77
N VAL A 95 -3.72 16.02 -3.64
CA VAL A 95 -3.21 15.60 -2.33
C VAL A 95 -2.83 16.85 -1.52
N THR A 96 -3.47 17.03 -0.37
CA THR A 96 -3.24 18.18 0.50
C THR A 96 -1.99 18.01 1.37
N ASN A 97 -1.47 19.15 1.88
CA ASN A 97 -0.37 19.13 2.83
C ASN A 97 -0.67 18.23 4.04
N SER A 98 -1.91 18.24 4.57
CA SER A 98 -2.26 17.40 5.72
C SER A 98 -2.21 15.90 5.40
N LYS A 99 -2.66 15.49 4.21
CA LYS A 99 -2.58 14.09 3.76
C LYS A 99 -1.12 13.65 3.57
N TYR A 100 -0.31 14.50 2.94
CA TYR A 100 1.10 14.20 2.71
C TYR A 100 1.93 14.21 4.00
N LYS A 101 1.62 15.10 4.96
CA LYS A 101 2.22 15.11 6.31
C LYS A 101 2.01 13.78 7.05
N GLN A 102 0.87 13.09 6.88
CA GLN A 102 0.66 11.79 7.48
C GLN A 102 1.72 10.78 7.02
N PHE A 103 2.07 10.80 5.74
CA PHE A 103 3.15 9.98 5.19
C PHE A 103 4.50 10.34 5.80
N VAL A 104 4.85 11.63 5.78
CA VAL A 104 6.12 12.12 6.34
C VAL A 104 6.26 11.76 7.83
N PHE A 105 5.20 11.95 8.62
CA PHE A 105 5.21 11.60 10.04
C PHE A 105 5.23 10.08 10.27
N TRP A 106 4.59 9.31 9.41
CA TRP A 106 4.69 7.86 9.47
C TRP A 106 6.13 7.38 9.21
N VAL A 107 6.82 7.97 8.23
CA VAL A 107 8.24 7.67 7.95
C VAL A 107 9.11 8.08 9.14
N ARG A 108 8.93 9.29 9.69
CA ARG A 108 9.60 9.74 10.91
C ARG A 108 9.42 8.73 12.05
N ASP A 109 8.19 8.31 12.31
CA ASP A 109 7.87 7.40 13.40
C ASP A 109 8.43 5.98 13.16
N SER A 110 8.56 5.58 11.89
CA SER A 110 9.24 4.34 11.51
C SER A 110 10.73 4.39 11.86
N ILE A 111 11.40 5.46 11.47
CA ILE A 111 12.84 5.66 11.74
C ILE A 111 13.10 5.73 13.25
N ILE A 112 12.26 6.44 13.98
CA ILE A 112 12.38 6.50 15.46
C ILE A 112 12.26 5.09 16.06
N ARG A 113 11.29 4.28 15.61
CA ARG A 113 11.13 2.90 16.10
C ARG A 113 12.31 2.00 15.76
N GLU A 114 12.85 2.12 14.55
CA GLU A 114 14.09 1.41 14.18
C GLU A 114 15.23 1.76 15.10
N ARG A 115 15.43 3.05 15.39
CA ARG A 115 16.48 3.52 16.30
C ARG A 115 16.24 3.12 17.76
N LEU A 116 15.00 3.15 18.24
CA LEU A 116 14.67 2.68 19.59
C LEU A 116 14.94 1.17 19.77
N ALA A 117 14.83 0.39 18.68
CA ALA A 117 15.17 -1.03 18.69
C ALA A 117 16.68 -1.29 18.51
N ASP A 118 17.45 -0.29 18.07
CA ASP A 118 18.89 -0.43 17.80
C ASP A 118 19.69 -0.45 19.11
N PRO A 119 20.60 -1.44 19.30
CA PRO A 119 21.47 -1.50 20.49
C PRO A 119 22.28 -0.24 20.78
N SER A 120 22.63 0.55 19.75
CA SER A 120 23.34 1.83 19.91
C SER A 120 22.54 2.92 20.62
N PHE A 121 21.19 2.75 20.68
CA PHE A 121 20.25 3.61 21.40
C PHE A 121 19.54 2.90 22.56
N GLY A 122 20.19 1.91 23.17
CA GLY A 122 19.66 1.18 24.32
C GLY A 122 18.90 -0.11 24.00
N GLY A 123 18.62 -0.40 22.72
CA GLY A 123 18.15 -1.71 22.23
C GLY A 123 16.84 -2.19 22.81
N ASN A 124 15.78 -1.40 22.76
CA ASN A 124 14.47 -1.83 23.23
C ASN A 124 13.77 -2.70 22.16
N GLU A 125 13.90 -4.02 22.31
CA GLU A 125 13.36 -5.04 21.41
C GLU A 125 11.83 -4.96 21.25
N GLU A 126 11.10 -4.34 22.19
CA GLU A 126 9.64 -4.21 22.09
C GLU A 126 9.18 -3.37 20.88
N PHE A 127 10.06 -2.56 20.26
CA PHE A 127 9.76 -1.77 19.07
C PHE A 127 9.86 -2.57 17.77
N LYS A 128 10.35 -3.82 17.83
CA LYS A 128 10.51 -4.71 16.71
C LYS A 128 9.95 -6.09 17.01
N ILE A 129 9.26 -6.69 16.08
CA ILE A 129 8.72 -8.04 16.21
C ILE A 129 9.57 -8.94 15.34
N GLU A 130 10.26 -9.91 15.96
CA GLU A 130 11.19 -10.84 15.33
C GLU A 130 10.71 -12.29 15.38
N GLU A 131 9.67 -12.56 16.20
CA GLU A 131 9.07 -13.87 16.37
C GLU A 131 7.56 -13.81 16.15
N ASP A 132 6.98 -14.90 15.67
CA ASP A 132 5.53 -15.07 15.59
C ASP A 132 4.92 -15.42 16.96
N ARG A 133 3.60 -15.65 17.00
CA ARG A 133 2.90 -16.03 18.24
C ARG A 133 3.35 -17.38 18.81
N ASP A 134 3.95 -18.21 17.98
CA ASP A 134 4.39 -19.56 18.31
C ASP A 134 5.91 -19.60 18.66
N GLY A 135 6.59 -18.44 18.64
CA GLY A 135 8.01 -18.30 18.94
C GLY A 135 8.94 -18.67 17.77
N ASN A 136 8.42 -18.76 16.54
CA ASN A 136 9.26 -19.00 15.38
C ASN A 136 9.83 -17.68 14.84
N PRO A 137 11.11 -17.65 14.44
CA PRO A 137 11.71 -16.45 13.88
C PRO A 137 11.06 -16.07 12.54
N ILE A 138 10.71 -14.81 12.42
CA ILE A 138 10.12 -14.22 11.20
C ILE A 138 10.99 -13.08 10.69
N LYS A 139 10.73 -12.61 9.45
CA LYS A 139 11.35 -11.38 8.95
C LYS A 139 10.95 -10.22 9.88
N PRO A 140 11.92 -9.55 10.53
CA PRO A 140 11.63 -8.49 11.48
C PRO A 140 10.77 -7.37 10.91
N TYR A 141 9.80 -6.90 11.67
CA TYR A 141 8.99 -5.73 11.32
C TYR A 141 8.71 -4.85 12.55
N LEU A 142 8.42 -3.56 12.30
CA LEU A 142 8.21 -2.58 13.38
C LEU A 142 6.90 -2.81 14.13
N ASN A 143 6.99 -2.75 15.45
CA ASN A 143 5.82 -2.84 16.33
C ASN A 143 5.13 -1.48 16.46
N TRP A 144 4.05 -1.30 15.71
CA TRP A 144 3.23 -0.07 15.76
C TRP A 144 2.31 0.01 16.98
N ASN A 145 2.07 -1.10 17.69
CA ASN A 145 1.27 -1.12 18.91
C ASN A 145 2.01 -0.52 20.11
N LYS A 146 3.36 -0.52 20.08
CA LYS A 146 4.16 0.13 21.09
C LYS A 146 4.20 1.64 20.82
N PRO A 147 3.71 2.48 21.75
CA PRO A 147 3.79 3.93 21.59
C PRO A 147 5.23 4.44 21.74
N ILE A 148 5.60 5.43 20.93
CA ILE A 148 6.87 6.13 21.09
C ILE A 148 6.81 6.96 22.39
N PRO A 149 7.86 6.94 23.23
CA PRO A 149 7.87 7.63 24.53
C PRO A 149 8.15 9.15 24.36
N TRP A 150 7.18 9.86 23.81
CA TRP A 150 7.29 11.33 23.61
C TRP A 150 7.34 12.13 24.92
N ARG A 151 6.83 11.55 26.02
CA ARG A 151 6.81 12.16 27.34
C ARG A 151 7.73 11.38 28.26
N ASN A 152 8.67 12.07 28.87
CA ASN A 152 9.65 11.50 29.80
C ASN A 152 10.44 10.31 29.22
N PRO A 153 11.05 10.45 28.04
CA PRO A 153 11.93 9.41 27.50
C PRO A 153 13.16 9.25 28.40
N SER A 154 13.74 8.05 28.43
CA SER A 154 15.09 7.84 28.96
C SER A 154 16.13 8.60 28.14
N GLU A 155 17.39 8.66 28.59
CA GLU A 155 18.43 9.36 27.85
C GLU A 155 18.67 8.75 26.47
N ASP A 156 18.68 7.42 26.37
CA ASP A 156 18.86 6.70 25.11
C ASP A 156 17.66 6.88 24.18
N GLU A 157 16.44 6.79 24.71
CA GLU A 157 15.22 7.04 23.95
C GLU A 157 15.16 8.49 23.45
N ALA A 158 15.58 9.45 24.27
CA ALA A 158 15.66 10.86 23.86
C ALA A 158 16.64 11.04 22.69
N ARG A 159 17.82 10.40 22.74
CA ARG A 159 18.79 10.42 21.63
C ARG A 159 18.20 9.82 20.35
N ALA A 160 17.48 8.69 20.46
CA ALA A 160 16.81 8.07 19.32
C ALA A 160 15.75 9.00 18.70
N ILE A 161 14.95 9.66 19.53
CA ILE A 161 13.92 10.61 19.08
C ILE A 161 14.56 11.85 18.47
N GLU A 162 15.56 12.46 19.13
CA GLU A 162 16.20 13.69 18.66
C GLU A 162 16.98 13.50 17.36
N SER A 163 17.41 12.29 17.05
CA SER A 163 18.20 11.98 15.86
C SER A 163 17.52 12.24 14.51
N VAL A 164 16.18 12.40 14.49
CA VAL A 164 15.41 12.78 13.30
C VAL A 164 15.09 14.28 13.26
N TYR A 165 15.63 15.05 14.20
CA TYR A 165 15.43 16.49 14.28
C TYR A 165 16.76 17.21 14.18
N ARG A 166 16.71 18.45 13.71
CA ARG A 166 17.84 19.37 13.70
C ARG A 166 17.42 20.71 14.25
N ILE A 167 18.40 21.48 14.71
CA ILE A 167 18.18 22.89 15.03
C ILE A 167 18.46 23.70 13.77
N ASN A 168 17.47 24.43 13.31
CA ASN A 168 17.63 25.33 12.17
C ASN A 168 18.68 26.42 12.52
N PRO A 169 19.76 26.52 11.75
CA PRO A 169 20.85 27.45 12.07
C PRO A 169 20.46 28.92 11.99
N ILE A 170 19.38 29.23 11.27
CA ILE A 170 18.92 30.60 11.05
C ILE A 170 17.91 31.01 12.13
N THR A 171 16.95 30.12 12.43
CA THR A 171 15.82 30.45 13.35
C THR A 171 16.06 29.96 14.77
N GLY A 172 17.02 29.06 15.00
CA GLY A 172 17.23 28.38 16.27
C GLY A 172 16.07 27.45 16.69
N VAL A 173 15.12 27.20 15.80
CA VAL A 173 13.96 26.37 16.09
C VAL A 173 14.26 24.90 15.74
N ARG A 174 13.78 24.00 16.59
CA ARG A 174 13.84 22.55 16.36
C ARG A 174 12.85 22.18 15.25
N GLU A 175 13.34 21.57 14.19
CA GLU A 175 12.56 21.13 13.04
C GLU A 175 12.94 19.69 12.64
N LEU A 176 12.09 19.03 11.87
CA LEU A 176 12.44 17.74 11.27
C LEU A 176 13.67 17.93 10.36
N ASP A 177 14.59 16.97 10.44
CA ASP A 177 15.73 16.93 9.53
C ASP A 177 15.31 16.24 8.23
N PRO A 178 15.16 16.96 7.11
CA PRO A 178 14.75 16.37 5.85
C PRO A 178 15.66 15.23 5.38
N GLU A 179 16.97 15.30 5.64
CA GLU A 179 17.96 14.33 5.17
C GLU A 179 17.76 12.95 5.78
N GLN A 180 17.18 12.89 6.98
CA GLN A 180 16.91 11.64 7.67
C GLN A 180 15.63 10.91 7.18
N LEU A 181 14.73 11.62 6.48
CA LEU A 181 13.40 11.12 6.17
C LEU A 181 13.40 10.27 4.89
N ASN A 182 14.08 9.15 4.91
CA ASN A 182 14.18 8.22 3.81
C ASN A 182 13.19 7.06 3.97
N TYR A 183 12.32 6.88 2.99
CA TYR A 183 11.33 5.80 2.93
C TYR A 183 11.81 4.71 1.98
N ARG A 184 11.96 3.49 2.51
CA ARG A 184 12.27 2.29 1.72
C ARG A 184 11.00 1.50 1.45
N TYR A 185 10.77 1.13 0.19
CA TYR A 185 9.67 0.28 -0.21
C TYR A 185 10.06 -0.68 -1.32
N GLU A 186 9.31 -1.75 -1.45
CA GLU A 186 9.55 -2.79 -2.45
C GLU A 186 8.33 -2.88 -3.39
N VAL A 187 8.59 -2.99 -4.68
CA VAL A 187 7.56 -3.13 -5.71
C VAL A 187 7.80 -4.41 -6.49
N TYR A 188 6.76 -5.24 -6.57
CA TYR A 188 6.85 -6.46 -7.35
C TYR A 188 6.79 -6.16 -8.85
N ASN A 189 7.79 -6.61 -9.60
CA ASN A 189 7.88 -6.42 -11.04
C ASN A 189 7.02 -7.46 -11.78
N HIS A 190 5.73 -7.20 -11.86
CA HIS A 190 4.77 -8.06 -12.56
C HIS A 190 5.13 -8.27 -14.02
N THR A 191 5.72 -7.26 -14.68
CA THR A 191 6.11 -7.34 -16.10
C THR A 191 7.21 -8.38 -16.31
N GLU A 192 8.24 -8.39 -15.46
CA GLU A 192 9.29 -9.41 -15.54
C GLU A 192 8.77 -10.77 -15.08
N ALA A 193 7.97 -10.84 -14.03
CA ALA A 193 7.39 -12.08 -13.53
C ALA A 193 6.45 -12.74 -14.55
N ALA A 194 5.69 -11.97 -15.32
CA ALA A 194 4.78 -12.47 -16.35
C ALA A 194 5.50 -13.09 -17.55
N LYS A 195 6.77 -12.77 -17.79
CA LYS A 195 7.52 -13.30 -18.92
C LYS A 195 7.69 -14.83 -18.78
N ARG A 196 7.32 -15.57 -19.82
CA ARG A 196 7.39 -17.04 -19.81
C ARG A 196 8.80 -17.57 -19.53
N LYS A 197 9.83 -16.89 -20.03
CA LYS A 197 11.25 -17.23 -19.80
C LYS A 197 11.63 -17.18 -18.31
N ASN A 198 10.92 -16.36 -17.52
CA ASN A 198 11.22 -16.11 -16.11
C ASN A 198 10.37 -16.99 -15.16
N ARG A 199 9.63 -17.96 -15.65
CA ARG A 199 8.87 -18.88 -14.78
C ARG A 199 9.81 -19.70 -13.92
N LEU A 200 9.55 -19.81 -12.65
CA LEU A 200 10.35 -20.58 -11.69
C LEU A 200 10.38 -22.07 -12.05
N ASN A 201 9.25 -22.64 -12.48
CA ASN A 201 9.21 -24.03 -12.93
C ASN A 201 9.79 -24.16 -14.34
N PRO A 202 10.94 -24.86 -14.53
CA PRO A 202 11.59 -25.02 -15.83
C PRO A 202 10.66 -25.61 -16.90
N ALA A 203 9.83 -26.60 -16.55
CA ALA A 203 8.90 -27.24 -17.47
C ALA A 203 7.86 -26.28 -18.07
N ARG A 204 7.58 -25.14 -17.40
CA ARG A 204 6.67 -24.11 -17.87
C ARG A 204 7.35 -23.02 -18.70
N ARG A 205 8.68 -23.08 -18.88
CA ARG A 205 9.45 -22.14 -19.70
C ARG A 205 9.42 -22.51 -21.18
N GLU A 206 9.09 -23.76 -21.53
CA GLU A 206 9.01 -24.23 -22.91
C GLU A 206 8.02 -23.45 -23.75
N TYR A 207 8.49 -22.96 -24.88
CA TYR A 207 7.67 -22.29 -25.88
C TYR A 207 7.34 -23.20 -27.06
N ASN A 208 8.22 -24.16 -27.33
CA ASN A 208 8.12 -24.99 -28.50
C ASN A 208 8.74 -26.34 -28.17
N THR A 209 8.08 -27.42 -28.53
CA THR A 209 8.53 -28.80 -28.29
C THR A 209 9.86 -29.11 -28.94
N ASP A 210 10.27 -28.31 -29.95
CA ASP A 210 11.47 -28.53 -30.74
C ASP A 210 12.73 -27.84 -30.18
N ARG A 211 12.60 -27.07 -29.09
CA ARG A 211 13.75 -26.40 -28.46
C ARG A 211 13.99 -26.93 -27.04
N PRO A 212 15.22 -27.34 -26.71
CA PRO A 212 15.55 -27.77 -25.34
C PRO A 212 15.32 -26.61 -24.36
N VAL A 213 14.72 -26.94 -23.23
CA VAL A 213 14.54 -25.96 -22.13
C VAL A 213 15.92 -25.70 -21.53
N PRO A 214 16.30 -24.39 -21.37
CA PRO A 214 17.52 -24.06 -20.65
C PRO A 214 17.45 -24.61 -19.23
N THR A 215 18.42 -25.45 -18.86
CA THR A 215 18.54 -25.97 -17.48
C THR A 215 19.02 -24.93 -16.50
N GLU A 216 19.71 -23.91 -17.01
CA GLU A 216 20.19 -22.78 -16.18
C GLU A 216 19.04 -21.88 -15.76
N ALA A 217 19.14 -21.37 -14.53
CA ALA A 217 18.19 -20.38 -14.06
C ALA A 217 18.23 -19.12 -14.95
N PRO A 218 17.06 -18.58 -15.34
CA PRO A 218 17.05 -17.34 -16.14
C PRO A 218 17.68 -16.22 -15.34
N VAL A 219 18.32 -15.31 -16.06
CA VAL A 219 18.92 -14.11 -15.50
C VAL A 219 17.93 -12.96 -15.64
N ILE A 220 17.71 -12.24 -14.54
CA ILE A 220 16.82 -11.08 -14.50
C ILE A 220 17.58 -9.84 -14.04
N SER A 221 17.12 -8.68 -14.51
CA SER A 221 17.57 -7.39 -14.04
C SER A 221 16.57 -6.85 -13.02
N LYS A 222 17.08 -6.34 -11.93
CA LYS A 222 16.32 -5.87 -10.77
C LYS A 222 16.87 -4.53 -10.31
N ASP A 223 15.99 -3.56 -10.13
CA ASP A 223 16.36 -2.28 -9.54
C ASP A 223 16.51 -2.41 -8.02
N THR A 224 17.59 -1.90 -7.49
CA THR A 224 17.84 -1.88 -6.05
C THR A 224 18.34 -0.51 -5.62
N ALA A 225 18.04 -0.15 -4.38
CA ALA A 225 18.55 1.05 -3.75
C ALA A 225 19.03 0.74 -2.34
N TYR A 226 20.12 1.37 -1.94
CA TYR A 226 20.65 1.31 -0.57
C TYR A 226 21.23 2.66 -0.19
N ILE A 227 21.46 2.86 1.10
CA ILE A 227 22.12 4.06 1.62
C ILE A 227 23.57 3.66 1.90
N ASN A 228 24.53 4.44 1.35
CA ASN A 228 25.95 4.22 1.57
C ASN A 228 26.40 4.76 2.95
N ASP A 229 27.67 4.55 3.31
CA ASP A 229 28.23 4.99 4.58
C ASP A 229 28.22 6.53 4.75
N ASP A 230 28.17 7.28 3.64
CA ASP A 230 28.10 8.74 3.60
C ASP A 230 26.64 9.25 3.74
N GLY A 231 25.65 8.34 3.82
CA GLY A 231 24.23 8.68 3.93
C GLY A 231 23.54 8.97 2.57
N GLU A 232 24.23 8.76 1.45
CA GLU A 232 23.67 9.00 0.12
C GLU A 232 22.87 7.81 -0.39
N ILE A 233 21.76 8.09 -1.08
CA ILE A 233 20.92 7.06 -1.71
C ILE A 233 21.56 6.64 -3.03
N ILE A 234 22.10 5.43 -3.06
CA ILE A 234 22.64 4.79 -4.26
C ILE A 234 21.54 3.96 -4.92
N ARG A 235 21.37 4.15 -6.23
CA ARG A 235 20.41 3.40 -7.05
C ARG A 235 21.18 2.68 -8.14
N GLU A 236 20.95 1.37 -8.25
CA GLU A 236 21.62 0.55 -9.26
C GLU A 236 20.67 -0.54 -9.79
N THR A 237 20.92 -0.98 -11.01
CA THR A 237 20.24 -2.14 -11.58
C THR A 237 21.20 -3.33 -11.53
N ILE A 238 20.91 -4.29 -10.69
CA ILE A 238 21.70 -5.51 -10.55
C ILE A 238 21.12 -6.64 -11.41
N THR A 239 22.01 -7.48 -11.91
CA THR A 239 21.65 -8.66 -12.70
C THR A 239 21.99 -9.92 -11.90
N ARG A 240 20.99 -10.80 -11.71
CA ARG A 240 21.16 -12.04 -10.93
C ARG A 240 20.36 -13.21 -11.50
N GLY A 241 20.74 -14.41 -11.15
CA GLY A 241 19.98 -15.62 -11.46
C GLY A 241 18.66 -15.65 -10.68
N LEU A 242 17.59 -16.07 -11.35
CA LEU A 242 16.27 -16.21 -10.73
C LEU A 242 16.23 -17.45 -9.85
N THR A 243 16.05 -17.25 -8.54
CA THR A 243 15.98 -18.33 -7.54
C THR A 243 14.60 -18.45 -6.91
N GLY A 244 13.85 -17.34 -6.83
CA GLY A 244 12.52 -17.31 -6.20
C GLY A 244 11.74 -16.04 -6.55
N ASP A 245 10.51 -15.97 -6.03
CA ASP A 245 9.62 -14.83 -6.27
C ASP A 245 10.17 -13.50 -5.74
N TYR A 246 11.01 -13.55 -4.71
CA TYR A 246 11.66 -12.35 -4.15
C TYR A 246 12.62 -11.66 -5.12
N ASP A 247 13.08 -12.37 -6.15
CA ASP A 247 13.97 -11.80 -7.15
C ASP A 247 13.25 -10.79 -8.05
N PHE A 248 11.91 -10.82 -8.09
CA PHE A 248 11.09 -9.83 -8.81
C PHE A 248 10.77 -8.58 -7.99
N LEU A 249 11.24 -8.47 -6.74
CA LEU A 249 11.01 -7.28 -5.92
C LEU A 249 12.09 -6.23 -6.23
N ASN A 250 11.70 -5.15 -6.88
CA ASN A 250 12.51 -3.94 -6.98
C ASN A 250 12.48 -3.17 -5.67
N THR A 251 13.63 -2.66 -5.23
CA THR A 251 13.75 -1.88 -4.00
C THR A 251 14.04 -0.43 -4.32
N TYR A 252 13.24 0.45 -3.74
CA TYR A 252 13.38 1.90 -3.89
C TYR A 252 13.58 2.56 -2.52
N ILE A 253 14.43 3.59 -2.47
CA ILE A 253 14.58 4.47 -1.33
C ILE A 253 14.38 5.89 -1.83
N VAL A 254 13.49 6.63 -1.18
CA VAL A 254 13.13 8.00 -1.55
C VAL A 254 13.09 8.85 -0.30
N ASN A 255 13.76 10.01 -0.35
CA ASN A 255 13.56 11.03 0.66
C ASN A 255 12.15 11.61 0.51
N VAL A 256 11.37 11.63 1.59
CA VAL A 256 9.94 11.97 1.52
C VAL A 256 9.62 13.42 1.82
N TYR A 257 10.60 14.22 2.26
CA TYR A 257 10.35 15.62 2.57
C TYR A 257 10.20 16.42 1.28
N PRO A 258 9.13 17.24 1.12
CA PRO A 258 8.96 18.05 -0.09
C PRO A 258 10.09 19.07 -0.27
N ASP A 259 10.46 19.33 -1.52
CA ASP A 259 11.40 20.41 -1.84
C ASP A 259 10.72 21.77 -1.63
N THR A 260 11.04 22.38 -0.51
CA THR A 260 10.50 23.71 -0.18
C THR A 260 11.10 24.84 -1.00
N THR A 261 12.22 24.59 -1.69
CA THR A 261 12.87 25.62 -2.55
C THR A 261 12.15 25.81 -3.89
N ALA A 262 11.23 24.92 -4.25
CA ALA A 262 10.39 25.03 -5.45
C ALA A 262 9.68 26.39 -5.56
N TRP A 263 9.38 27.05 -4.44
CA TRP A 263 8.74 28.35 -4.42
C TRP A 263 9.61 29.52 -4.94
N ILE A 264 10.92 29.36 -4.91
CA ILE A 264 11.87 30.39 -5.33
C ILE A 264 12.58 30.02 -6.64
N ASN A 265 12.76 28.74 -6.91
CA ASN A 265 13.51 28.28 -8.11
C ASN A 265 12.75 28.60 -9.41
N ASP A 266 11.42 28.49 -9.40
CA ASP A 266 10.59 28.75 -10.59
C ASP A 266 10.15 30.20 -10.73
N PHE A 267 10.24 31.02 -9.66
CA PHE A 267 9.69 32.37 -9.59
C PHE A 267 10.62 33.31 -8.81
N GLU A 268 11.83 33.56 -9.31
CA GLU A 268 12.88 34.31 -8.62
C GLU A 268 12.45 35.73 -8.14
N ASN A 269 11.48 36.37 -8.80
CA ASN A 269 11.04 37.73 -8.48
C ASN A 269 9.64 37.82 -7.86
N ALA A 270 9.07 36.67 -7.43
CA ALA A 270 7.68 36.63 -6.98
C ALA A 270 7.50 36.87 -5.47
N TYR A 271 8.56 37.19 -4.72
CA TYR A 271 8.52 37.37 -3.26
C TYR A 271 7.95 36.17 -2.49
N ASN A 272 8.13 34.95 -3.00
CA ASN A 272 7.59 33.71 -2.43
C ASN A 272 8.46 33.13 -1.30
N GLU A 273 9.53 33.79 -0.91
CA GLU A 273 10.44 33.28 0.14
C GLU A 273 9.75 32.85 1.43
N PRO A 274 8.72 33.52 1.95
CA PRO A 274 8.01 33.04 3.14
C PRO A 274 7.38 31.65 2.98
N TYR A 275 6.97 31.26 1.77
CA TYR A 275 6.36 29.95 1.52
C TYR A 275 7.39 28.82 1.60
N THR A 276 8.66 29.07 1.33
CA THR A 276 9.73 28.06 1.50
C THR A 276 9.79 27.51 2.92
N ARG A 277 9.43 28.31 3.90
CA ARG A 277 9.47 27.94 5.32
C ARG A 277 8.12 27.54 5.88
N LEU A 278 7.06 28.21 5.43
CA LEU A 278 5.75 28.14 6.10
C LEU A 278 4.75 27.25 5.38
N TYR A 279 4.83 27.10 4.06
CA TYR A 279 3.76 26.45 3.31
C TYR A 279 3.53 24.99 3.71
N PHE A 280 4.59 24.21 3.83
CA PHE A 280 4.45 22.83 4.25
C PHE A 280 4.33 22.68 5.77
N SER A 281 5.03 23.48 6.56
CA SER A 281 5.09 23.32 8.03
C SER A 281 3.88 23.88 8.75
N ASN A 282 3.34 25.04 8.33
CA ASN A 282 2.26 25.75 9.03
C ASN A 282 0.90 25.06 8.81
N GLY A 283 0.14 24.92 9.92
CA GLY A 283 -1.19 24.32 9.92
C GLY A 283 -2.23 25.10 9.09
N GLY A 284 -2.03 26.40 8.86
CA GLY A 284 -2.92 27.23 8.03
C GLY A 284 -3.00 26.79 6.56
N TYR A 285 -1.98 26.04 6.08
CA TYR A 285 -1.96 25.50 4.70
C TYR A 285 -2.26 24.01 4.64
N ASN A 286 -2.81 23.40 5.68
CA ASN A 286 -3.06 21.96 5.73
C ASN A 286 -3.98 21.46 4.61
N ASP A 287 -4.99 22.25 4.26
CA ASP A 287 -5.99 21.88 3.25
C ASP A 287 -5.62 22.33 1.83
N TYR A 288 -4.45 22.96 1.67
CA TYR A 288 -3.92 23.34 0.38
C TYR A 288 -3.12 22.18 -0.26
N PRO A 289 -3.02 22.14 -1.60
CA PRO A 289 -2.25 21.11 -2.31
C PRO A 289 -0.78 21.09 -1.86
N VAL A 290 -0.20 19.90 -1.75
CA VAL A 290 1.24 19.80 -1.47
C VAL A 290 2.05 20.24 -2.69
N VAL A 291 3.11 21.02 -2.45
CA VAL A 291 4.01 21.56 -3.48
C VAL A 291 5.43 21.09 -3.22
N GLY A 292 6.25 20.96 -4.27
CA GLY A 292 7.64 20.52 -4.19
C GLY A 292 7.78 19.00 -4.05
N VAL A 293 6.80 18.23 -4.52
CA VAL A 293 6.84 16.76 -4.53
C VAL A 293 7.27 16.26 -5.88
N SER A 294 8.37 15.47 -5.92
CA SER A 294 8.83 14.82 -7.13
C SER A 294 7.94 13.64 -7.55
N TRP A 295 8.14 13.16 -8.79
CA TRP A 295 7.43 11.97 -9.28
C TRP A 295 7.75 10.73 -8.42
N GLU A 296 8.98 10.54 -8.00
CA GLU A 296 9.40 9.44 -7.12
C GLU A 296 8.74 9.53 -5.76
N GLN A 297 8.66 10.73 -5.18
CA GLN A 297 7.98 10.98 -3.92
C GLN A 297 6.48 10.70 -4.02
N ALA A 298 5.84 11.10 -5.11
CA ALA A 298 4.43 10.83 -5.36
C ALA A 298 4.14 9.33 -5.50
N ASN A 299 5.00 8.57 -6.20
CA ASN A 299 4.90 7.10 -6.27
C ASN A 299 5.12 6.44 -4.90
N ALA A 300 6.10 6.91 -4.14
CA ALA A 300 6.35 6.44 -2.78
C ALA A 300 5.13 6.66 -1.87
N PHE A 301 4.49 7.83 -1.96
CA PHE A 301 3.24 8.13 -1.26
C PHE A 301 2.11 7.18 -1.66
N ALA A 302 1.91 6.92 -2.95
CA ALA A 302 0.88 6.01 -3.45
C ALA A 302 1.12 4.58 -2.94
N ASN A 303 2.37 4.11 -2.94
CA ASN A 303 2.74 2.81 -2.41
C ASN A 303 2.49 2.73 -0.90
N TRP A 304 2.95 3.72 -0.12
CA TRP A 304 2.69 3.80 1.31
C TRP A 304 1.18 3.79 1.63
N ARG A 305 0.38 4.57 0.90
CA ARG A 305 -1.07 4.63 1.08
C ARG A 305 -1.73 3.27 0.84
N THR A 306 -1.26 2.54 -0.16
CA THR A 306 -1.71 1.17 -0.45
C THR A 306 -1.44 0.24 0.72
N ASP A 307 -0.22 0.24 1.23
CA ASP A 307 0.18 -0.61 2.36
C ASP A 307 -0.49 -0.21 3.67
N PHE A 308 -0.69 1.08 3.87
CA PHE A 308 -1.42 1.59 5.03
C PHE A 308 -2.87 1.12 5.04
N LEU A 309 -3.55 1.14 3.88
CA LEU A 309 -4.90 0.61 3.73
C LEU A 309 -4.94 -0.91 3.95
N ARG A 310 -4.04 -1.67 3.34
CA ARG A 310 -3.95 -3.12 3.51
C ARG A 310 -3.80 -3.52 4.97
N ARG A 311 -2.93 -2.83 5.71
CA ARG A 311 -2.74 -3.05 7.16
C ARG A 311 -3.99 -2.72 7.97
N SER A 312 -4.69 -1.63 7.64
CA SER A 312 -5.89 -1.22 8.36
C SER A 312 -7.05 -2.18 8.19
N LEU A 313 -7.16 -2.84 7.06
CA LEU A 313 -8.22 -3.82 6.79
C LEU A 313 -8.00 -5.15 7.52
N GLY A 314 -6.77 -5.49 7.90
CA GLY A 314 -6.45 -6.64 8.74
C GLY A 314 -6.98 -8.00 8.22
N ARG A 315 -7.37 -8.06 6.95
CA ARG A 315 -7.99 -9.23 6.34
C ARG A 315 -6.97 -9.94 5.47
N GLU A 316 -6.59 -11.13 5.88
CA GLU A 316 -5.84 -12.03 5.04
C GLU A 316 -6.67 -12.37 3.78
N GLY A 317 -6.03 -12.33 2.62
CA GLY A 317 -6.64 -12.73 1.35
C GLY A 317 -7.45 -11.68 0.61
N VAL A 318 -7.58 -10.45 1.12
CA VAL A 318 -8.21 -9.36 0.36
C VAL A 318 -7.15 -8.68 -0.49
N TYR A 319 -7.23 -8.88 -1.80
CA TYR A 319 -6.39 -8.16 -2.75
C TYR A 319 -6.97 -6.75 -2.97
N ILE A 320 -6.12 -5.75 -2.81
CA ILE A 320 -6.42 -4.35 -3.11
C ILE A 320 -5.43 -3.91 -4.16
N GLU A 321 -5.95 -3.39 -5.27
CA GLU A 321 -5.14 -2.79 -6.32
C GLU A 321 -4.30 -1.65 -5.74
N PRO A 322 -3.01 -1.59 -6.10
CA PRO A 322 -2.15 -0.53 -5.60
C PRO A 322 -2.56 0.83 -6.17
N TYR A 323 -2.56 1.84 -5.29
CA TYR A 323 -2.67 3.22 -5.73
C TYR A 323 -1.46 3.58 -6.62
N ARG A 324 -1.72 4.34 -7.66
CA ARG A 324 -0.71 4.81 -8.61
C ARG A 324 -1.05 6.20 -9.12
N LEU A 325 -0.08 6.85 -9.71
CA LEU A 325 -0.33 8.09 -10.45
C LEU A 325 -1.18 7.81 -11.69
N PRO A 326 -2.02 8.76 -12.12
CA PRO A 326 -2.74 8.67 -13.39
C PRO A 326 -1.74 8.55 -14.56
N THR A 327 -2.09 7.75 -15.56
CA THR A 327 -1.28 7.52 -16.79
C THR A 327 -2.05 7.96 -18.03
#